data_85d2d0cb0493b2e4f266a91d323af057
#
_entry.id   85d2d0cb0493b2e4f266a91d323af057
#
_cell.length_a   1.000
_cell.length_b   1.000
_cell.length_c   1.000
_cell.angle_alpha   90.00
_cell.angle_beta   90.00
_cell.angle_gamma   90.00
#
_symmetry.space_group_name_H-M   'P 1'
#
loop_
_entity.id
_entity.type
_entity.pdbx_description
1 polymer ?
#
loop_
_entity_poly.entity_id
_entity_poly.type
_entity_poly.pdbx_seq_one_letter_code
_entity_poly.pdbx_strand_id
1 'polypeptide(L)'
;MMGIRPRIETVKKNGLRVTTPEVMEIARPVIYRANRSLVSALDEQGVRAQGIQHGVFVCDYLDREGLGLVGDIRHVDLEAIKDAVHRGVLPVVACLGESTTGQVMNINADIAARELVWEVKPHKIIFLTGTGGLLDESGRIISAISLRTDYQYLVEQDWVHSGMQLKLEQISQLLSGLPESASVSITSVENLAKELFTHRGAGTLIRLGEEIVERRAFSPGFTEKAAALLEQSFNRKLKADYFDDLPLECILSSESTGAMAIVLKGVDGIPYLDKFAVTPEAQGAGLGAAVWQALIQRCPQLYWRSRADNPITRWYFDKADASFTRGKWVAFSVGIEDFDQLRRCKDDCLSRPESWQETGLV
;
A
#
# COMPACT_ATOMS: atom_id res chain seq x y z
N MET A 1 -49.11 -11.30 -7.69
CA MET A 1 -48.57 -12.57 -7.20
C MET A 1 -47.15 -12.31 -6.66
N MET A 2 -46.97 -12.22 -5.34
CA MET A 2 -45.66 -12.14 -4.72
C MET A 2 -45.03 -13.54 -4.77
N GLY A 3 -44.08 -13.73 -5.70
CA GLY A 3 -43.35 -14.98 -5.79
C GLY A 3 -42.48 -15.16 -4.57
N ILE A 4 -42.73 -16.21 -3.81
CA ILE A 4 -41.86 -16.71 -2.72
C ILE A 4 -40.49 -16.96 -3.33
N ARG A 5 -39.47 -16.14 -2.96
CA ARG A 5 -38.07 -16.41 -3.34
C ARG A 5 -37.64 -17.68 -2.59
N PRO A 6 -37.26 -18.75 -3.29
CA PRO A 6 -36.78 -19.93 -2.63
C PRO A 6 -35.52 -19.53 -1.80
N ARG A 7 -35.59 -19.78 -0.50
CA ARG A 7 -34.44 -19.67 0.41
C ARG A 7 -33.55 -20.87 0.14
N ILE A 8 -32.51 -20.72 -0.69
CA ILE A 8 -31.50 -21.76 -0.82
C ILE A 8 -30.55 -21.63 0.35
N GLU A 9 -30.42 -22.68 1.13
CA GLU A 9 -29.34 -22.80 2.10
C GLU A 9 -28.02 -22.88 1.33
N THR A 10 -27.16 -21.89 1.53
CA THR A 10 -25.87 -21.84 0.88
C THR A 10 -24.85 -22.60 1.74
N VAL A 11 -24.44 -23.77 1.32
CA VAL A 11 -23.37 -24.54 1.91
C VAL A 11 -22.03 -23.95 1.45
N LYS A 12 -21.11 -23.72 2.40
CA LYS A 12 -19.73 -23.35 2.09
C LYS A 12 -18.78 -24.48 2.50
N LYS A 13 -17.81 -24.79 1.64
CA LYS A 13 -16.72 -25.73 1.89
C LYS A 13 -15.41 -24.97 1.62
N ASN A 14 -14.53 -24.89 2.61
CA ASN A 14 -13.25 -24.17 2.49
C ASN A 14 -13.40 -22.71 1.99
N GLY A 15 -14.42 -21.99 2.46
CA GLY A 15 -14.69 -20.62 2.04
C GLY A 15 -15.40 -20.46 0.69
N LEU A 16 -15.48 -21.53 -0.12
CA LEU A 16 -16.16 -21.52 -1.41
C LEU A 16 -17.60 -21.98 -1.29
N ARG A 17 -18.48 -21.40 -2.09
CA ARG A 17 -19.90 -21.76 -2.13
C ARG A 17 -20.08 -23.01 -2.98
N VAL A 18 -20.62 -24.09 -2.39
CA VAL A 18 -21.04 -25.26 -3.16
C VAL A 18 -22.14 -24.81 -4.15
N THR A 19 -21.93 -25.11 -5.42
CA THR A 19 -22.79 -24.64 -6.51
C THR A 19 -23.33 -25.85 -7.29
N THR A 20 -24.47 -26.38 -6.85
CA THR A 20 -25.18 -27.43 -7.62
C THR A 20 -25.81 -26.84 -8.88
N PRO A 21 -26.27 -27.67 -9.84
CA PRO A 21 -27.00 -27.18 -11.01
C PRO A 21 -28.20 -26.30 -10.64
N GLU A 22 -28.97 -26.66 -9.61
CA GLU A 22 -30.11 -25.88 -9.11
C GLU A 22 -29.69 -24.53 -8.53
N VAL A 23 -28.58 -24.49 -7.80
CA VAL A 23 -27.98 -23.24 -7.30
C VAL A 23 -27.53 -22.35 -8.45
N MET A 24 -26.94 -22.95 -9.50
CA MET A 24 -26.50 -22.22 -10.69
C MET A 24 -27.66 -21.62 -11.48
N GLU A 25 -28.78 -22.34 -11.62
CA GLU A 25 -29.99 -21.81 -12.26
C GLU A 25 -30.51 -20.53 -11.61
N ILE A 26 -30.27 -20.36 -10.31
CA ILE A 26 -30.65 -19.13 -9.58
C ILE A 26 -29.53 -18.11 -9.58
N ALA A 27 -28.28 -18.52 -9.38
CA ALA A 27 -27.12 -17.63 -9.28
C ALA A 27 -26.84 -16.90 -10.60
N ARG A 28 -26.85 -17.61 -11.72
CA ARG A 28 -26.57 -17.05 -13.05
C ARG A 28 -27.51 -15.88 -13.42
N PRO A 29 -28.83 -15.97 -13.35
CA PRO A 29 -29.71 -14.84 -13.65
C PRO A 29 -29.51 -13.64 -12.70
N VAL A 30 -29.15 -13.89 -11.43
CA VAL A 30 -28.86 -12.82 -10.46
C VAL A 30 -27.61 -12.07 -10.85
N ILE A 31 -26.52 -12.78 -11.20
CA ILE A 31 -25.25 -12.18 -11.64
C ILE A 31 -25.46 -11.41 -12.96
N TYR A 32 -26.18 -11.97 -13.91
CA TYR A 32 -26.49 -11.30 -15.18
C TYR A 32 -27.31 -10.03 -14.97
N ARG A 33 -28.28 -10.07 -14.05
CA ARG A 33 -29.07 -8.89 -13.69
C ARG A 33 -28.21 -7.81 -13.06
N ALA A 34 -27.35 -8.17 -12.10
CA ALA A 34 -26.42 -7.24 -11.46
C ALA A 34 -25.49 -6.57 -12.49
N ASN A 35 -24.91 -7.38 -13.40
CA ASN A 35 -24.06 -6.87 -14.48
C ASN A 35 -24.82 -5.86 -15.36
N ARG A 36 -26.01 -6.21 -15.85
CA ARG A 36 -26.84 -5.31 -16.68
C ARG A 36 -27.29 -4.06 -15.93
N SER A 37 -27.66 -4.19 -14.65
CA SER A 37 -28.06 -3.03 -13.85
C SER A 37 -26.92 -2.03 -13.68
N LEU A 38 -25.67 -2.51 -13.48
CA LEU A 38 -24.51 -1.64 -13.42
C LEU A 38 -24.24 -0.96 -14.77
N VAL A 39 -24.33 -1.70 -15.89
CA VAL A 39 -24.18 -1.14 -17.24
C VAL A 39 -25.23 -0.05 -17.49
N SER A 40 -26.51 -0.32 -17.17
CA SER A 40 -27.57 0.69 -17.33
C SER A 40 -27.32 1.93 -16.47
N ALA A 41 -26.92 1.76 -15.23
CA ALA A 41 -26.62 2.89 -14.35
C ALA A 41 -25.44 3.75 -14.85
N LEU A 42 -24.42 3.12 -15.44
CA LEU A 42 -23.31 3.82 -16.09
C LEU A 42 -23.76 4.59 -17.34
N ASP A 43 -24.58 3.97 -18.17
CA ASP A 43 -25.12 4.58 -19.38
C ASP A 43 -26.04 5.79 -19.08
N GLU A 44 -26.87 5.70 -18.04
CA GLU A 44 -27.66 6.82 -17.51
C GLU A 44 -26.81 8.01 -17.08
N GLN A 45 -25.55 7.77 -16.67
CA GLN A 45 -24.56 8.81 -16.33
C GLN A 45 -23.69 9.23 -17.53
N GLY A 46 -24.01 8.78 -18.74
CA GLY A 46 -23.29 9.11 -19.97
C GLY A 46 -21.97 8.33 -20.17
N VAL A 47 -21.73 7.29 -19.37
CA VAL A 47 -20.56 6.41 -19.52
C VAL A 47 -20.93 5.23 -20.41
N ARG A 48 -20.34 5.14 -21.60
CA ARG A 48 -20.53 3.97 -22.47
C ARG A 48 -19.93 2.74 -21.82
N ALA A 49 -20.75 1.77 -21.46
CA ALA A 49 -20.35 0.53 -20.80
C ALA A 49 -20.89 -0.70 -21.55
N GLN A 50 -20.16 -1.80 -21.48
CA GLN A 50 -20.54 -3.09 -22.07
C GLN A 50 -20.45 -4.19 -21.01
N GLY A 51 -21.56 -4.92 -20.80
CA GLY A 51 -21.60 -6.11 -19.97
C GLY A 51 -20.99 -7.31 -20.69
N ILE A 52 -19.97 -7.93 -20.07
CA ILE A 52 -19.36 -9.19 -20.52
C ILE A 52 -19.75 -10.24 -19.50
N GLN A 53 -20.71 -11.09 -19.86
CA GLN A 53 -21.35 -12.02 -18.93
C GLN A 53 -20.63 -13.37 -18.87
N HIS A 54 -19.92 -13.78 -19.94
CA HIS A 54 -19.19 -15.03 -20.09
C HIS A 54 -18.09 -14.86 -21.15
N GLY A 55 -17.27 -15.91 -21.36
CA GLY A 55 -16.22 -15.94 -22.39
C GLY A 55 -14.88 -15.36 -21.95
N VAL A 56 -14.80 -14.70 -20.78
CA VAL A 56 -13.50 -14.17 -20.25
C VAL A 56 -12.73 -15.25 -19.50
N PHE A 57 -13.40 -16.06 -18.69
CA PHE A 57 -12.74 -17.05 -17.85
C PHE A 57 -13.03 -18.45 -18.37
N VAL A 58 -12.03 -19.10 -18.94
CA VAL A 58 -12.08 -20.53 -19.35
C VAL A 58 -11.70 -21.39 -18.16
N CYS A 59 -12.58 -22.32 -17.78
CA CYS A 59 -12.49 -23.06 -16.52
C CYS A 59 -12.59 -24.57 -16.72
N ASP A 60 -11.92 -25.30 -15.82
CA ASP A 60 -12.24 -26.70 -15.50
C ASP A 60 -13.05 -26.76 -14.20
N TYR A 61 -13.57 -27.94 -13.84
CA TYR A 61 -14.17 -28.15 -12.52
C TYR A 61 -13.09 -28.13 -11.45
N LEU A 62 -13.29 -27.30 -10.40
CA LEU A 62 -12.38 -27.28 -9.25
C LEU A 62 -12.49 -28.58 -8.41
N ASP A 63 -13.70 -28.98 -8.07
CA ASP A 63 -14.04 -30.24 -7.40
C ASP A 63 -15.50 -30.58 -7.78
N ARG A 64 -15.69 -31.38 -8.82
CA ARG A 64 -17.02 -31.68 -9.36
C ARG A 64 -17.94 -32.38 -8.36
N GLU A 65 -17.38 -33.29 -7.56
CA GLU A 65 -18.16 -34.06 -6.60
C GLU A 65 -18.46 -33.28 -5.33
N GLY A 66 -17.49 -32.52 -4.82
CA GLY A 66 -17.62 -31.79 -3.57
C GLY A 66 -18.16 -30.37 -3.68
N LEU A 67 -17.94 -29.68 -4.81
CA LEU A 67 -18.29 -28.28 -5.03
C LEU A 67 -19.29 -28.06 -6.17
N GLY A 68 -19.50 -29.07 -7.04
CA GLY A 68 -20.38 -28.98 -8.20
C GLY A 68 -19.87 -28.06 -9.29
N LEU A 69 -20.68 -27.11 -9.73
CA LEU A 69 -20.37 -26.16 -10.81
C LEU A 69 -19.51 -24.98 -10.32
N VAL A 70 -18.41 -25.27 -9.67
CA VAL A 70 -17.39 -24.27 -9.28
C VAL A 70 -16.19 -24.42 -10.23
N GLY A 71 -15.81 -23.31 -10.85
CA GLY A 71 -14.74 -23.27 -11.84
C GLY A 71 -13.37 -23.00 -11.22
N ASP A 72 -12.36 -23.71 -11.76
CA ASP A 72 -10.94 -23.44 -11.61
C ASP A 72 -10.44 -22.81 -12.91
N ILE A 73 -10.01 -21.56 -12.87
CA ILE A 73 -9.65 -20.78 -14.05
C ILE A 73 -8.34 -21.34 -14.65
N ARG A 74 -8.37 -21.73 -15.93
CA ARG A 74 -7.21 -22.21 -16.67
C ARG A 74 -6.63 -21.17 -17.61
N HIS A 75 -7.48 -20.29 -18.09
CA HIS A 75 -7.10 -19.24 -19.04
C HIS A 75 -8.05 -18.05 -18.93
N VAL A 76 -7.52 -16.86 -19.15
CA VAL A 76 -8.29 -15.62 -19.25
C VAL A 76 -8.22 -15.11 -20.68
N ASP A 77 -9.36 -15.06 -21.34
CA ASP A 77 -9.48 -14.50 -22.68
C ASP A 77 -9.79 -12.99 -22.60
N LEU A 78 -8.85 -12.18 -23.07
CA LEU A 78 -8.94 -10.73 -23.03
C LEU A 78 -9.57 -10.11 -24.31
N GLU A 79 -9.92 -10.88 -25.34
CA GLU A 79 -10.37 -10.32 -26.61
C GLU A 79 -11.58 -9.36 -26.44
N ALA A 80 -12.63 -9.81 -25.77
CA ALA A 80 -13.82 -9.00 -25.56
C ALA A 80 -13.55 -7.73 -24.70
N ILE A 81 -12.61 -7.83 -23.76
CA ILE A 81 -12.19 -6.69 -22.92
C ILE A 81 -11.38 -5.70 -23.76
N LYS A 82 -10.39 -6.17 -24.54
CA LYS A 82 -9.55 -5.33 -25.40
C LYS A 82 -10.40 -4.61 -26.45
N ASP A 83 -11.32 -5.31 -27.08
CA ASP A 83 -12.24 -4.73 -28.06
C ASP A 83 -13.13 -3.64 -27.47
N ALA A 84 -13.67 -3.84 -26.26
CA ALA A 84 -14.45 -2.82 -25.57
C ALA A 84 -13.59 -1.58 -25.29
N VAL A 85 -12.39 -1.76 -24.72
CA VAL A 85 -11.45 -0.67 -24.37
C VAL A 85 -11.02 0.09 -25.63
N HIS A 86 -10.64 -0.59 -26.71
CA HIS A 86 -10.26 0.06 -27.98
C HIS A 86 -11.38 0.93 -28.57
N ARG A 87 -12.65 0.56 -28.35
CA ARG A 87 -13.82 1.37 -28.74
C ARG A 87 -14.15 2.49 -27.75
N GLY A 88 -13.35 2.66 -26.67
CA GLY A 88 -13.63 3.61 -25.59
C GLY A 88 -14.89 3.25 -24.81
N VAL A 89 -15.16 1.95 -24.62
CA VAL A 89 -16.29 1.41 -23.87
C VAL A 89 -15.76 0.74 -22.61
N LEU A 90 -16.35 1.01 -21.46
CA LEU A 90 -15.98 0.42 -20.18
C LEU A 90 -16.48 -1.03 -20.09
N PRO A 91 -15.61 -2.07 -20.03
CA PRO A 91 -16.05 -3.43 -19.87
C PRO A 91 -16.47 -3.71 -18.41
N VAL A 92 -17.65 -4.29 -18.23
CA VAL A 92 -18.18 -4.76 -16.95
C VAL A 92 -18.23 -6.29 -17.00
N VAL A 93 -17.26 -6.94 -16.36
CA VAL A 93 -17.08 -8.40 -16.44
C VAL A 93 -17.79 -9.09 -15.30
N ALA A 94 -18.56 -10.14 -15.59
CA ALA A 94 -19.21 -10.97 -14.57
C ALA A 94 -18.24 -12.05 -14.03
N CYS A 95 -18.39 -12.41 -12.74
CA CYS A 95 -17.62 -13.49 -12.11
C CYS A 95 -18.20 -14.87 -12.43
N LEU A 96 -18.28 -15.18 -13.73
CA LEU A 96 -18.71 -16.48 -14.25
C LEU A 96 -17.67 -17.00 -15.24
N GLY A 97 -17.33 -18.25 -15.11
CA GLY A 97 -16.50 -18.97 -16.06
C GLY A 97 -17.28 -19.90 -16.97
N GLU A 98 -16.62 -20.39 -17.96
CA GLU A 98 -17.18 -21.32 -18.94
C GLU A 98 -16.19 -22.43 -19.23
N SER A 99 -16.66 -23.69 -19.27
CA SER A 99 -15.81 -24.78 -19.72
C SER A 99 -15.68 -24.76 -21.25
N THR A 100 -14.72 -25.50 -21.78
CA THR A 100 -14.54 -25.71 -23.22
C THR A 100 -15.77 -26.31 -23.91
N THR A 101 -16.69 -26.89 -23.13
CA THR A 101 -17.96 -27.46 -23.62
C THR A 101 -19.15 -26.53 -23.44
N GLY A 102 -18.93 -25.28 -23.00
CA GLY A 102 -19.98 -24.28 -22.80
C GLY A 102 -20.72 -24.38 -21.46
N GLN A 103 -20.24 -25.19 -20.50
CA GLN A 103 -20.83 -25.25 -19.17
C GLN A 103 -20.46 -24.01 -18.36
N VAL A 104 -21.47 -23.21 -17.97
CA VAL A 104 -21.27 -22.04 -17.10
C VAL A 104 -20.96 -22.49 -15.67
N MET A 105 -19.94 -21.90 -15.07
CA MET A 105 -19.45 -22.18 -13.72
C MET A 105 -19.39 -20.91 -12.87
N ASN A 106 -19.64 -21.11 -11.58
CA ASN A 106 -19.43 -20.08 -10.57
C ASN A 106 -17.95 -19.94 -10.24
N ILE A 107 -17.45 -18.71 -10.22
CA ILE A 107 -16.08 -18.42 -9.83
C ILE A 107 -16.12 -17.51 -8.60
N ASN A 108 -15.18 -17.70 -7.67
CA ASN A 108 -14.96 -16.75 -6.59
C ASN A 108 -14.47 -15.41 -7.20
N ALA A 109 -15.10 -14.29 -6.79
CA ALA A 109 -14.81 -12.97 -7.35
C ALA A 109 -13.36 -12.52 -7.10
N ASP A 110 -12.78 -12.86 -5.94
CA ASP A 110 -11.39 -12.50 -5.62
C ASP A 110 -10.40 -13.30 -6.48
N ILE A 111 -10.72 -14.58 -6.75
CA ILE A 111 -9.92 -15.42 -7.68
C ILE A 111 -10.04 -14.88 -9.10
N ALA A 112 -11.26 -14.59 -9.57
CA ALA A 112 -11.48 -14.01 -10.91
C ALA A 112 -10.74 -12.68 -11.08
N ALA A 113 -10.78 -11.80 -10.08
CA ALA A 113 -10.04 -10.55 -10.10
C ALA A 113 -8.53 -10.77 -10.16
N ARG A 114 -7.99 -11.71 -9.37
CA ARG A 114 -6.56 -12.04 -9.37
C ARG A 114 -6.09 -12.52 -10.74
N GLU A 115 -6.77 -13.51 -11.33
CA GLU A 115 -6.40 -14.07 -12.63
C GLU A 115 -6.50 -13.01 -13.75
N LEU A 116 -7.56 -12.18 -13.72
CA LEU A 116 -7.70 -11.07 -14.66
C LEU A 116 -6.58 -10.04 -14.49
N VAL A 117 -6.22 -9.70 -13.27
CA VAL A 117 -5.16 -8.73 -12.95
C VAL A 117 -3.79 -9.24 -13.43
N TRP A 118 -3.47 -10.51 -13.25
CA TRP A 118 -2.21 -11.08 -13.70
C TRP A 118 -2.08 -11.08 -15.23
N GLU A 119 -3.18 -11.22 -15.95
CA GLU A 119 -3.18 -11.17 -17.41
C GLU A 119 -3.16 -9.73 -17.95
N VAL A 120 -3.92 -8.81 -17.34
CA VAL A 120 -4.00 -7.39 -17.74
C VAL A 120 -2.78 -6.58 -17.29
N LYS A 121 -2.15 -6.94 -16.16
CA LYS A 121 -1.02 -6.24 -15.51
C LYS A 121 -1.27 -4.74 -15.30
N PRO A 122 -2.34 -4.36 -14.59
CA PRO A 122 -2.69 -2.96 -14.39
C PRO A 122 -1.74 -2.29 -13.40
N HIS A 123 -1.57 -0.97 -13.53
CA HIS A 123 -0.83 -0.18 -12.54
C HIS A 123 -1.59 0.01 -11.22
N LYS A 124 -2.91 0.01 -11.25
CA LYS A 124 -3.75 0.22 -10.08
C LYS A 124 -4.95 -0.72 -10.07
N ILE A 125 -5.17 -1.35 -8.93
CA ILE A 125 -6.32 -2.19 -8.64
C ILE A 125 -7.11 -1.53 -7.50
N ILE A 126 -8.43 -1.46 -7.61
CA ILE A 126 -9.28 -0.87 -6.57
C ILE A 126 -10.32 -1.87 -6.12
N PHE A 127 -10.29 -2.23 -4.84
CA PHE A 127 -11.34 -3.00 -4.18
C PHE A 127 -12.33 -2.04 -3.51
N LEU A 128 -13.59 -2.13 -3.90
CA LEU A 128 -14.67 -1.37 -3.27
C LEU A 128 -15.27 -2.18 -2.12
N THR A 129 -15.27 -1.60 -0.93
CA THR A 129 -15.78 -2.24 0.29
C THR A 129 -16.66 -1.28 1.09
N GLY A 130 -17.52 -1.83 1.94
CA GLY A 130 -18.38 -1.01 2.80
C GLY A 130 -17.61 -0.27 3.91
N THR A 131 -16.43 -0.78 4.33
CA THR A 131 -15.58 -0.15 5.35
C THR A 131 -14.71 0.99 4.79
N GLY A 132 -14.51 1.02 3.47
CA GLY A 132 -13.71 2.05 2.82
C GLY A 132 -12.19 1.94 3.03
N GLY A 133 -11.71 0.88 3.67
CA GLY A 133 -10.29 0.63 3.94
C GLY A 133 -10.08 -0.47 4.98
N LEU A 134 -8.82 -0.75 5.31
CA LEU A 134 -8.44 -1.60 6.44
C LEU A 134 -8.36 -0.72 7.69
N LEU A 135 -8.92 -1.21 8.79
CA LEU A 135 -9.03 -0.44 10.03
C LEU A 135 -7.93 -0.85 11.03
N ASP A 136 -7.38 0.12 11.74
CA ASP A 136 -6.47 -0.10 12.88
C ASP A 136 -7.26 -0.50 14.15
N GLU A 137 -6.56 -0.74 15.25
CA GLU A 137 -7.12 -1.07 16.56
C GLU A 137 -8.15 -0.03 17.05
N SER A 138 -7.97 1.24 16.69
CA SER A 138 -8.88 2.33 17.08
C SER A 138 -10.04 2.53 16.10
N GLY A 139 -10.18 1.69 15.07
CA GLY A 139 -11.21 1.79 14.04
C GLY A 139 -10.93 2.88 12.99
N ARG A 140 -9.71 3.41 12.91
CA ARG A 140 -9.32 4.37 11.88
C ARG A 140 -8.74 3.65 10.67
N ILE A 141 -8.93 4.22 9.49
CA ILE A 141 -8.38 3.67 8.26
C ILE A 141 -6.85 3.79 8.26
N ILE A 142 -6.18 2.66 8.03
CA ILE A 142 -4.74 2.61 7.75
C ILE A 142 -4.54 3.16 6.34
N SER A 143 -3.88 4.30 6.21
CA SER A 143 -3.79 5.02 4.93
C SER A 143 -2.88 4.33 3.90
N ALA A 144 -1.81 3.66 4.34
CA ALA A 144 -0.87 2.97 3.48
C ALA A 144 -0.26 1.76 4.18
N ILE A 145 -0.01 0.69 3.41
CA ILE A 145 0.64 -0.55 3.85
C ILE A 145 1.70 -0.92 2.80
N SER A 146 2.93 -1.12 3.25
CA SER A 146 4.01 -1.74 2.49
C SER A 146 4.11 -3.22 2.90
N LEU A 147 3.81 -4.14 1.99
CA LEU A 147 3.80 -5.56 2.34
C LEU A 147 5.16 -6.09 2.79
N ARG A 148 6.26 -5.59 2.21
CA ARG A 148 7.62 -6.03 2.61
C ARG A 148 7.99 -5.64 4.05
N THR A 149 7.47 -4.53 4.54
CA THR A 149 7.81 -4.02 5.88
C THR A 149 6.71 -4.24 6.91
N ASP A 150 5.44 -4.14 6.51
CA ASP A 150 4.32 -4.07 7.46
C ASP A 150 3.57 -5.39 7.59
N TYR A 151 3.70 -6.31 6.59
CA TYR A 151 2.90 -7.53 6.56
C TYR A 151 3.08 -8.39 7.81
N GLN A 152 4.34 -8.68 8.17
CA GLN A 152 4.64 -9.52 9.33
C GLN A 152 4.12 -8.88 10.63
N TYR A 153 4.36 -7.58 10.81
CA TYR A 153 3.84 -6.85 11.95
C TYR A 153 2.31 -6.90 12.03
N LEU A 154 1.63 -6.66 10.91
CA LEU A 154 0.16 -6.63 10.87
C LEU A 154 -0.45 -7.99 11.19
N VAL A 155 0.07 -9.09 10.65
CA VAL A 155 -0.49 -10.43 10.89
C VAL A 155 -0.27 -10.94 12.31
N GLU A 156 0.68 -10.36 13.05
CA GLU A 156 0.95 -10.68 14.46
C GLU A 156 0.07 -9.89 15.44
N GLN A 157 -0.70 -8.88 14.96
CA GLN A 157 -1.55 -8.08 15.82
C GLN A 157 -2.86 -8.79 16.16
N ASP A 158 -3.24 -8.80 17.43
CA ASP A 158 -4.49 -9.42 17.92
C ASP A 158 -5.76 -8.80 17.31
N TRP A 159 -5.70 -7.51 16.94
CA TRP A 159 -6.82 -6.80 16.32
C TRP A 159 -6.97 -7.10 14.82
N VAL A 160 -5.99 -7.73 14.19
CA VAL A 160 -6.07 -8.19 12.79
C VAL A 160 -6.81 -9.54 12.75
N HIS A 161 -8.13 -9.46 12.73
CA HIS A 161 -9.00 -10.65 12.70
C HIS A 161 -8.89 -11.39 11.35
N SER A 162 -9.35 -12.66 11.36
CA SER A 162 -9.20 -13.61 10.24
C SER A 162 -9.63 -13.07 8.87
N GLY A 163 -10.65 -12.22 8.79
CA GLY A 163 -11.12 -11.62 7.53
C GLY A 163 -10.13 -10.59 6.96
N MET A 164 -9.49 -9.80 7.79
CA MET A 164 -8.45 -8.84 7.40
C MET A 164 -7.16 -9.55 7.02
N GLN A 165 -6.76 -10.54 7.81
CA GLN A 165 -5.58 -11.37 7.53
C GLN A 165 -5.68 -12.06 6.17
N LEU A 166 -6.83 -12.71 5.90
CA LEU A 166 -7.09 -13.36 4.61
C LEU A 166 -7.02 -12.34 3.45
N LYS A 167 -7.53 -11.13 3.64
CA LYS A 167 -7.51 -10.09 2.62
C LYS A 167 -6.09 -9.58 2.35
N LEU A 168 -5.27 -9.39 3.39
CA LEU A 168 -3.86 -9.04 3.25
C LEU A 168 -3.07 -10.13 2.52
N GLU A 169 -3.34 -11.40 2.84
CA GLU A 169 -2.72 -12.54 2.17
C GLU A 169 -3.09 -12.59 0.67
N GLN A 170 -4.37 -12.45 0.33
CA GLN A 170 -4.84 -12.43 -1.06
C GLN A 170 -4.23 -11.27 -1.85
N ILE A 171 -4.13 -10.07 -1.24
CA ILE A 171 -3.51 -8.91 -1.89
C ILE A 171 -2.00 -9.11 -2.05
N SER A 172 -1.34 -9.73 -1.06
CA SER A 172 0.09 -10.07 -1.14
C SER A 172 0.36 -11.01 -2.31
N GLN A 173 -0.43 -12.07 -2.44
CA GLN A 173 -0.34 -13.01 -3.56
C GLN A 173 -0.61 -12.30 -4.90
N LEU A 174 -1.59 -11.41 -4.95
CA LEU A 174 -1.94 -10.66 -6.15
C LEU A 174 -0.79 -9.74 -6.60
N LEU A 175 -0.21 -8.97 -5.68
CA LEU A 175 0.88 -8.04 -5.98
C LEU A 175 2.20 -8.74 -6.31
N SER A 176 2.46 -9.94 -5.78
CA SER A 176 3.70 -10.70 -6.07
C SER A 176 3.84 -11.10 -7.55
N GLY A 177 2.74 -11.19 -8.28
CA GLY A 177 2.73 -11.48 -9.73
C GLY A 177 2.75 -10.25 -10.63
N LEU A 178 2.87 -9.03 -10.06
CA LEU A 178 2.80 -7.77 -10.79
C LEU A 178 4.12 -6.98 -10.73
N PRO A 179 4.31 -6.00 -11.63
CA PRO A 179 5.41 -5.05 -11.51
C PRO A 179 5.38 -4.31 -10.16
N GLU A 180 6.54 -3.96 -9.61
CA GLU A 180 6.66 -3.25 -8.32
C GLU A 180 5.91 -1.91 -8.26
N SER A 181 5.68 -1.29 -9.42
CA SER A 181 4.88 -0.07 -9.56
C SER A 181 3.38 -0.29 -9.36
N ALA A 182 2.91 -1.54 -9.37
CA ALA A 182 1.51 -1.85 -9.17
C ALA A 182 1.08 -1.57 -7.72
N SER A 183 -0.19 -1.19 -7.57
CA SER A 183 -0.77 -0.93 -6.27
C SER A 183 -2.20 -1.43 -6.18
N VAL A 184 -2.60 -1.80 -4.97
CA VAL A 184 -3.97 -2.11 -4.60
C VAL A 184 -4.48 -1.03 -3.68
N SER A 185 -5.66 -0.50 -3.95
CA SER A 185 -6.38 0.40 -3.04
C SER A 185 -7.67 -0.25 -2.56
N ILE A 186 -7.95 -0.17 -1.28
CA ILE A 186 -9.24 -0.54 -0.69
C ILE A 186 -9.94 0.75 -0.32
N THR A 187 -11.11 1.00 -0.90
CA THR A 187 -11.87 2.22 -0.65
C THR A 187 -13.38 1.96 -0.68
N SER A 188 -14.19 2.98 -0.40
CA SER A 188 -15.65 2.92 -0.59
C SER A 188 -16.06 3.52 -1.92
N VAL A 189 -17.31 3.25 -2.35
CA VAL A 189 -17.86 3.82 -3.58
C VAL A 189 -17.86 5.35 -3.53
N GLU A 190 -18.21 5.93 -2.38
CA GLU A 190 -18.29 7.38 -2.15
C GLU A 190 -16.93 8.06 -2.29
N ASN A 191 -15.86 7.32 -1.99
CA ASN A 191 -14.49 7.82 -2.02
C ASN A 191 -13.73 7.47 -3.30
N LEU A 192 -14.33 6.71 -4.23
CA LEU A 192 -13.69 6.26 -5.45
C LEU A 192 -13.08 7.40 -6.28
N ALA A 193 -13.80 8.52 -6.43
CA ALA A 193 -13.30 9.68 -7.15
C ALA A 193 -12.05 10.30 -6.47
N LYS A 194 -12.04 10.39 -5.14
CA LYS A 194 -10.87 10.87 -4.40
C LYS A 194 -9.68 9.92 -4.57
N GLU A 195 -9.93 8.61 -4.54
CA GLU A 195 -8.89 7.60 -4.73
C GLU A 195 -8.25 7.66 -6.12
N LEU A 196 -9.05 7.93 -7.15
CA LEU A 196 -8.57 8.00 -8.54
C LEU A 196 -7.85 9.31 -8.87
N PHE A 197 -8.31 10.45 -8.32
CA PHE A 197 -7.93 11.78 -8.80
C PHE A 197 -7.15 12.63 -7.79
N THR A 198 -6.81 12.10 -6.62
CA THR A 198 -5.98 12.83 -5.64
C THR A 198 -4.72 12.05 -5.25
N HIS A 199 -3.63 12.78 -4.99
CA HIS A 199 -2.37 12.18 -4.55
C HIS A 199 -2.45 11.48 -3.19
N ARG A 200 -3.33 11.94 -2.30
CA ARG A 200 -3.51 11.35 -0.97
C ARG A 200 -4.41 10.13 -0.98
N GLY A 201 -5.22 9.96 -2.05
CA GLY A 201 -6.24 8.92 -2.09
C GLY A 201 -7.30 9.05 -1.01
N ALA A 202 -8.12 8.02 -0.86
CA ALA A 202 -9.12 7.90 0.21
C ALA A 202 -9.39 6.41 0.46
N GLY A 203 -8.72 5.85 1.44
CA GLY A 203 -8.80 4.43 1.75
C GLY A 203 -7.45 3.89 2.20
N THR A 204 -7.22 2.59 2.01
CA THR A 204 -5.93 1.94 2.27
C THR A 204 -5.21 1.66 0.96
N LEU A 205 -4.06 2.30 0.76
CA LEU A 205 -3.17 2.00 -0.35
C LEU A 205 -2.21 0.88 0.05
N ILE A 206 -2.15 -0.21 -0.71
CA ILE A 206 -1.29 -1.36 -0.46
C ILE A 206 -0.35 -1.52 -1.65
N ARG A 207 0.95 -1.62 -1.38
CA ARG A 207 2.00 -1.89 -2.36
C ARG A 207 2.89 -3.02 -1.89
N LEU A 208 3.60 -3.64 -2.82
CA LEU A 208 4.64 -4.60 -2.45
C LEU A 208 5.69 -3.92 -1.56
N GLY A 209 5.97 -2.64 -1.85
CA GLY A 209 6.99 -1.86 -1.16
C GLY A 209 8.38 -2.15 -1.69
N GLU A 210 9.31 -1.28 -1.32
CA GLU A 210 10.72 -1.49 -1.63
C GLU A 210 11.43 -2.09 -0.41
N GLU A 211 12.52 -2.79 -0.66
CA GLU A 211 13.42 -3.23 0.39
C GLU A 211 14.12 -2.03 1.03
N ILE A 212 14.23 -2.03 2.36
CA ILE A 212 15.03 -1.05 3.07
C ILE A 212 16.42 -1.62 3.29
N VAL A 213 17.39 -1.02 2.63
CA VAL A 213 18.77 -1.47 2.63
C VAL A 213 19.56 -0.71 3.70
N GLU A 214 20.19 -1.44 4.62
CA GLU A 214 21.16 -0.87 5.57
C GLU A 214 22.56 -0.80 4.94
N ARG A 215 23.20 0.35 5.05
CA ARG A 215 24.60 0.59 4.65
C ARG A 215 25.38 1.19 5.80
N ARG A 216 26.68 0.88 5.86
CA ARG A 216 27.59 1.41 6.88
C ARG A 216 28.64 2.37 6.34
N ALA A 217 28.58 2.65 5.04
CA ALA A 217 29.47 3.59 4.37
C ALA A 217 28.80 4.16 3.12
N PHE A 218 29.24 5.33 2.71
CA PHE A 218 28.93 5.90 1.42
C PHE A 218 29.89 5.34 0.36
N SER A 219 29.36 4.82 -0.76
CA SER A 219 30.12 4.51 -1.96
C SER A 219 29.95 5.65 -2.98
N PRO A 220 30.89 5.88 -3.90
CA PRO A 220 30.83 7.03 -4.80
C PRO A 220 29.48 7.23 -5.51
N GLY A 221 28.97 6.20 -6.18
CA GLY A 221 27.67 6.29 -6.88
C GLY A 221 26.45 6.42 -5.96
N PHE A 222 26.56 5.93 -4.70
CA PHE A 222 25.49 6.10 -3.71
C PHE A 222 25.55 7.50 -3.07
N THR A 223 26.75 8.07 -2.87
CA THR A 223 26.93 9.43 -2.35
C THR A 223 26.25 10.44 -3.25
N GLU A 224 26.40 10.31 -4.57
CA GLU A 224 25.73 11.20 -5.54
C GLU A 224 24.21 11.13 -5.44
N LYS A 225 23.64 9.92 -5.36
CA LYS A 225 22.19 9.72 -5.18
C LYS A 225 21.70 10.28 -3.84
N ALA A 226 22.45 10.05 -2.76
CA ALA A 226 22.15 10.57 -1.44
C ALA A 226 22.17 12.10 -1.41
N ALA A 227 23.17 12.72 -2.00
CA ALA A 227 23.25 14.18 -2.12
C ALA A 227 22.06 14.75 -2.89
N ALA A 228 21.73 14.16 -4.03
CA ALA A 228 20.60 14.59 -4.86
C ALA A 228 19.27 14.49 -4.09
N LEU A 229 19.02 13.35 -3.40
CA LEU A 229 17.83 13.17 -2.56
C LEU A 229 17.75 14.23 -1.45
N LEU A 230 18.85 14.45 -0.73
CA LEU A 230 18.88 15.41 0.38
C LEU A 230 18.64 16.83 -0.13
N GLU A 231 19.35 17.27 -1.17
CA GLU A 231 19.23 18.60 -1.73
C GLU A 231 17.81 18.87 -2.28
N GLN A 232 17.23 17.88 -2.96
CA GLN A 232 15.85 17.97 -3.44
C GLN A 232 14.83 18.03 -2.29
N SER A 233 14.95 17.14 -1.29
CA SER A 233 13.98 17.06 -0.19
C SER A 233 14.00 18.26 0.73
N PHE A 234 15.18 18.89 0.92
CA PHE A 234 15.33 20.05 1.78
C PHE A 234 15.35 21.38 1.01
N ASN A 235 15.34 21.34 -0.31
CA ASN A 235 15.51 22.51 -1.19
C ASN A 235 16.68 23.39 -0.79
N ARG A 236 17.83 22.77 -0.46
CA ARG A 236 19.06 23.41 0.00
C ARG A 236 20.28 22.68 -0.52
N LYS A 237 21.41 23.37 -0.68
CA LYS A 237 22.70 22.76 -1.06
C LYS A 237 23.45 22.28 0.17
N LEU A 238 23.96 21.05 0.10
CA LEU A 238 24.87 20.50 1.12
C LEU A 238 26.22 21.23 1.09
N LYS A 239 26.89 21.29 2.23
CA LYS A 239 28.30 21.66 2.27
C LYS A 239 29.12 20.61 1.51
N ALA A 240 30.19 21.05 0.82
CA ALA A 240 31.01 20.16 0.00
C ALA A 240 31.66 19.01 0.80
N ASP A 241 31.96 19.27 2.05
CA ASP A 241 32.57 18.35 3.01
C ASP A 241 31.57 17.53 3.84
N TYR A 242 30.28 17.61 3.52
CA TYR A 242 29.23 16.97 4.35
C TYR A 242 29.43 15.45 4.53
N PHE A 243 29.86 14.76 3.51
CA PHE A 243 30.05 13.30 3.57
C PHE A 243 31.43 12.88 4.08
N ASP A 244 32.35 13.85 4.26
CA ASP A 244 33.68 13.58 4.74
C ASP A 244 33.68 13.35 6.26
N ASP A 245 34.34 12.30 6.72
CA ASP A 245 34.55 11.99 8.14
C ASP A 245 33.27 11.95 9.01
N LEU A 246 32.09 11.64 8.42
CA LEU A 246 30.88 11.46 9.19
C LEU A 246 31.04 10.31 10.18
N PRO A 247 30.77 10.52 11.49
CA PRO A 247 30.75 9.45 12.48
C PRO A 247 29.52 8.53 12.27
N LEU A 248 29.49 7.86 11.12
CA LEU A 248 28.34 7.10 10.66
C LEU A 248 28.07 5.89 11.57
N GLU A 249 26.82 5.72 11.98
CA GLU A 249 26.30 4.51 12.60
C GLU A 249 25.69 3.59 11.53
N CYS A 250 24.73 4.08 10.79
CA CYS A 250 24.13 3.40 9.64
C CYS A 250 23.42 4.37 8.70
N ILE A 251 23.12 3.89 7.51
CA ILE A 251 22.22 4.53 6.55
C ILE A 251 21.13 3.52 6.23
N LEU A 252 19.88 3.92 6.39
CA LEU A 252 18.73 3.14 5.95
C LEU A 252 18.11 3.85 4.75
N SER A 253 18.01 3.17 3.62
CA SER A 253 17.42 3.76 2.42
C SER A 253 16.54 2.77 1.68
N SER A 254 15.48 3.25 1.02
CA SER A 254 14.79 2.45 0.03
C SER A 254 15.73 2.09 -1.13
N GLU A 255 15.49 0.97 -1.80
CA GLU A 255 16.32 0.49 -2.91
C GLU A 255 16.42 1.53 -4.03
N SER A 256 15.31 2.18 -4.38
CA SER A 256 15.27 3.30 -5.35
C SER A 256 15.97 4.57 -4.87
N THR A 257 16.34 4.65 -3.59
CA THR A 257 16.86 5.87 -2.94
C THR A 257 15.82 7.01 -2.92
N GLY A 258 14.52 6.69 -2.94
CA GLY A 258 13.43 7.69 -2.82
C GLY A 258 13.19 8.15 -1.37
N ALA A 259 13.64 7.37 -0.38
CA ALA A 259 13.59 7.71 1.05
C ALA A 259 14.86 7.24 1.76
N MET A 260 15.35 8.02 2.74
CA MET A 260 16.60 7.70 3.44
C MET A 260 16.64 8.30 4.85
N ALA A 261 17.25 7.56 5.78
CA ALA A 261 17.68 8.01 7.08
C ALA A 261 19.20 7.88 7.21
N ILE A 262 19.90 8.95 7.59
CA ILE A 262 21.34 8.95 7.91
C ILE A 262 21.46 9.05 9.43
N VAL A 263 22.06 8.05 10.05
CA VAL A 263 22.22 7.92 11.49
C VAL A 263 23.70 8.01 11.83
N LEU A 264 24.02 8.89 12.73
CA LEU A 264 25.38 9.11 13.22
C LEU A 264 25.52 8.55 14.64
N LYS A 265 26.76 8.24 15.02
CA LYS A 265 27.10 7.96 16.40
C LYS A 265 26.82 9.20 17.24
N GLY A 266 26.09 9.03 18.30
CA GLY A 266 25.72 10.11 19.18
C GLY A 266 26.34 9.98 20.57
N VAL A 267 25.86 10.78 21.51
CA VAL A 267 26.34 10.83 22.88
C VAL A 267 25.85 9.61 23.68
N ASP A 268 26.67 9.12 24.61
CA ASP A 268 26.37 7.96 25.45
C ASP A 268 26.03 6.66 24.67
N GLY A 269 26.49 6.56 23.44
CA GLY A 269 26.16 5.43 22.57
C GLY A 269 24.76 5.45 21.97
N ILE A 270 23.98 6.49 22.24
CA ILE A 270 22.63 6.68 21.68
C ILE A 270 22.75 7.30 20.28
N PRO A 271 22.22 6.67 19.23
CA PRO A 271 22.34 7.17 17.86
C PRO A 271 21.65 8.52 17.65
N TYR A 272 22.22 9.33 16.76
CA TYR A 272 21.64 10.60 16.31
C TYR A 272 21.15 10.51 14.88
N LEU A 273 19.88 10.77 14.62
CA LEU A 273 19.34 10.89 13.26
C LEU A 273 19.68 12.26 12.70
N ASP A 274 20.65 12.30 11.80
CA ASP A 274 21.11 13.56 11.19
C ASP A 274 20.22 14.02 10.04
N LYS A 275 19.82 13.09 9.17
CA LYS A 275 18.95 13.37 8.06
C LYS A 275 17.86 12.32 7.91
N PHE A 276 16.64 12.80 7.64
CA PHE A 276 15.53 11.99 7.19
C PHE A 276 14.92 12.68 5.96
N ALA A 277 15.05 12.05 4.81
CA ALA A 277 14.67 12.63 3.54
C ALA A 277 13.74 11.70 2.77
N VAL A 278 12.73 12.25 2.13
CA VAL A 278 11.75 11.53 1.31
C VAL A 278 11.40 12.40 0.12
N THR A 279 11.55 11.90 -1.11
CA THR A 279 11.14 12.65 -2.30
C THR A 279 9.62 12.87 -2.33
N PRO A 280 9.12 13.90 -3.03
CA PRO A 280 7.68 14.11 -3.17
C PRO A 280 6.95 12.89 -3.72
N GLU A 281 7.52 12.18 -4.68
CA GLU A 281 6.98 10.97 -5.29
C GLU A 281 6.90 9.82 -4.26
N ALA A 282 7.93 9.68 -3.44
CA ALA A 282 8.02 8.65 -2.41
C ALA A 282 7.11 8.90 -1.19
N GLN A 283 6.75 10.18 -0.91
CA GLN A 283 5.83 10.51 0.18
C GLN A 283 4.46 9.85 0.00
N GLY A 284 3.92 9.86 -1.23
CA GLY A 284 2.65 9.18 -1.57
C GLY A 284 2.77 7.65 -1.65
N ALA A 285 4.00 7.11 -1.68
CA ALA A 285 4.27 5.68 -1.80
C ALA A 285 4.45 4.96 -0.45
N GLY A 286 4.45 5.68 0.68
CA GLY A 286 4.67 5.10 2.01
C GLY A 286 6.15 4.80 2.34
N LEU A 287 7.10 5.12 1.45
CA LEU A 287 8.52 4.80 1.65
C LEU A 287 9.11 5.50 2.88
N GLY A 288 8.68 6.72 3.17
CA GLY A 288 9.09 7.41 4.40
C GLY A 288 8.69 6.66 5.67
N ALA A 289 7.48 6.11 5.71
CA ALA A 289 7.01 5.31 6.84
C ALA A 289 7.82 4.01 6.96
N ALA A 290 8.11 3.34 5.85
CA ALA A 290 8.91 2.11 5.82
C ALA A 290 10.35 2.35 6.33
N VAL A 291 11.02 3.42 5.88
CA VAL A 291 12.36 3.80 6.36
C VAL A 291 12.32 4.16 7.86
N TRP A 292 11.29 4.86 8.31
CA TRP A 292 11.13 5.21 9.73
C TRP A 292 10.93 3.96 10.59
N GLN A 293 10.10 3.03 10.18
CA GLN A 293 9.87 1.79 10.90
C GLN A 293 11.17 0.96 11.02
N ALA A 294 11.90 0.79 9.90
CA ALA A 294 13.20 0.14 9.92
C ALA A 294 14.21 0.87 10.82
N LEU A 295 14.16 2.22 10.86
CA LEU A 295 15.00 3.04 11.73
C LEU A 295 14.71 2.77 13.21
N ILE A 296 13.46 2.75 13.64
CA ILE A 296 13.10 2.51 15.05
C ILE A 296 13.39 1.05 15.45
N GLN A 297 13.19 0.09 14.57
CA GLN A 297 13.58 -1.30 14.81
C GLN A 297 15.11 -1.43 14.99
N ARG A 298 15.91 -0.73 14.18
CA ARG A 298 17.37 -0.76 14.24
C ARG A 298 17.93 0.07 15.40
N CYS A 299 17.30 1.19 15.73
CA CYS A 299 17.69 2.15 16.74
C CYS A 299 16.49 2.44 17.67
N PRO A 300 16.21 1.54 18.66
CA PRO A 300 15.07 1.72 19.57
C PRO A 300 15.20 2.97 20.45
N GLN A 301 16.44 3.40 20.72
CA GLN A 301 16.77 4.67 21.33
C GLN A 301 17.37 5.58 20.27
N LEU A 302 16.82 6.78 20.10
CA LEU A 302 17.20 7.71 19.05
C LEU A 302 16.89 9.14 19.45
N TYR A 303 17.72 10.09 19.02
CA TYR A 303 17.41 11.51 19.12
C TYR A 303 17.74 12.26 17.85
N TRP A 304 17.02 13.36 17.59
CA TRP A 304 17.20 14.18 16.40
C TRP A 304 16.74 15.61 16.63
N ARG A 305 16.98 16.50 15.66
CA ARG A 305 16.41 17.83 15.64
C ARG A 305 15.73 18.16 14.30
N SER A 306 14.76 19.04 14.37
CA SER A 306 14.15 19.65 13.20
C SER A 306 14.04 21.15 13.38
N ARG A 307 13.99 21.90 12.29
CA ARG A 307 13.62 23.31 12.39
C ARG A 307 12.14 23.42 12.77
N ALA A 308 11.79 24.37 13.62
CA ALA A 308 10.41 24.56 14.06
C ALA A 308 9.45 24.90 12.90
N ASP A 309 9.96 25.54 11.84
CA ASP A 309 9.23 25.89 10.62
C ASP A 309 9.19 24.76 9.58
N ASN A 310 9.82 23.61 9.83
CA ASN A 310 9.82 22.49 8.90
C ASN A 310 8.46 21.77 8.92
N PRO A 311 7.77 21.57 7.78
CA PRO A 311 6.47 20.89 7.73
C PRO A 311 6.43 19.49 8.37
N ILE A 312 7.54 18.74 8.31
CA ILE A 312 7.64 17.41 8.94
C ILE A 312 7.64 17.46 10.48
N THR A 313 7.93 18.62 11.09
CA THR A 313 8.03 18.76 12.55
C THR A 313 6.77 18.32 13.26
N ARG A 314 5.59 18.57 12.67
CA ARG A 314 4.31 18.08 13.22
C ARG A 314 4.27 16.54 13.27
N TRP A 315 4.74 15.87 12.24
CA TRP A 315 4.80 14.42 12.21
C TRP A 315 5.81 13.85 13.23
N TYR A 316 6.91 14.58 13.49
CA TYR A 316 7.86 14.18 14.53
C TYR A 316 7.30 14.25 15.95
N PHE A 317 6.38 15.19 16.24
CA PHE A 317 5.68 15.20 17.53
C PHE A 317 4.85 13.93 17.77
N ASP A 318 4.27 13.35 16.71
CA ASP A 318 3.49 12.10 16.80
C ASP A 318 4.40 10.85 16.95
N LYS A 319 5.72 10.99 16.73
CA LYS A 319 6.69 9.89 16.75
C LYS A 319 7.65 9.91 17.92
N ALA A 320 7.74 11.01 18.62
CA ALA A 320 8.68 11.23 19.71
C ALA A 320 8.02 11.03 21.07
N ASP A 321 8.77 10.49 22.02
CA ASP A 321 8.35 10.40 23.43
C ASP A 321 8.61 11.71 24.16
N ALA A 322 9.67 12.44 23.77
CA ALA A 322 9.99 13.74 24.34
C ALA A 322 10.46 14.74 23.29
N SER A 323 10.16 16.02 23.54
CA SER A 323 10.58 17.12 22.69
C SER A 323 10.99 18.35 23.50
N PHE A 324 11.91 19.16 22.95
CA PHE A 324 12.36 20.40 23.55
C PHE A 324 12.61 21.46 22.48
N THR A 325 11.95 22.61 22.62
CA THR A 325 12.09 23.72 21.67
C THR A 325 13.06 24.79 22.19
N ARG A 326 14.04 25.16 21.37
CA ARG A 326 14.96 26.29 21.63
C ARG A 326 15.26 27.06 20.35
N GLY A 327 14.82 28.29 20.29
CA GLY A 327 14.98 29.14 19.11
C GLY A 327 14.34 28.55 17.87
N LYS A 328 15.14 28.40 16.81
CA LYS A 328 14.67 27.80 15.53
C LYS A 328 14.62 26.26 15.53
N TRP A 329 15.07 25.61 16.61
CA TRP A 329 15.22 24.15 16.67
C TRP A 329 14.23 23.52 17.64
N VAL A 330 13.73 22.36 17.24
CA VAL A 330 13.05 21.42 18.12
C VAL A 330 13.89 20.16 18.16
N ALA A 331 14.36 19.78 19.34
CA ALA A 331 15.00 18.51 19.61
C ALA A 331 13.93 17.47 19.98
N PHE A 332 14.09 16.26 19.52
CA PHE A 332 13.19 15.13 19.75
C PHE A 332 13.97 13.92 20.23
N SER A 333 13.31 13.01 20.92
CA SER A 333 13.87 11.72 21.30
C SER A 333 12.78 10.65 21.40
N VAL A 334 13.21 9.38 21.24
CA VAL A 334 12.38 8.19 21.42
C VAL A 334 13.16 7.12 22.17
N GLY A 335 12.51 6.36 23.05
CA GLY A 335 13.08 5.23 23.78
C GLY A 335 14.12 5.60 24.85
N ILE A 336 14.29 6.87 25.22
CA ILE A 336 15.25 7.33 26.21
C ILE A 336 14.48 7.67 27.50
N GLU A 337 14.65 6.84 28.53
CA GLU A 337 13.93 7.01 29.82
C GLU A 337 14.74 7.81 30.85
N ASP A 338 16.10 7.74 30.78
CA ASP A 338 16.96 8.43 31.74
C ASP A 338 17.04 9.92 31.46
N PHE A 339 16.72 10.75 32.48
CA PHE A 339 16.64 12.20 32.33
C PHE A 339 17.98 12.86 32.05
N ASP A 340 19.09 12.35 32.62
CA ASP A 340 20.42 12.89 32.38
C ASP A 340 20.93 12.55 30.98
N GLN A 341 20.56 11.36 30.44
CA GLN A 341 20.80 11.02 29.04
C GLN A 341 19.98 11.93 28.10
N LEU A 342 18.70 12.13 28.39
CA LEU A 342 17.85 13.07 27.63
C LEU A 342 18.45 14.46 27.57
N ARG A 343 18.96 14.97 28.72
CA ARG A 343 19.59 16.29 28.79
C ARG A 343 20.84 16.35 27.91
N ARG A 344 21.73 15.34 27.99
CA ARG A 344 22.97 15.28 27.17
C ARG A 344 22.63 15.16 25.67
N CYS A 345 21.68 14.30 25.28
CA CYS A 345 21.22 14.17 23.90
C CYS A 345 20.65 15.48 23.36
N LYS A 346 19.83 16.18 24.16
CA LYS A 346 19.30 17.50 23.80
C LYS A 346 20.45 18.53 23.61
N ASP A 347 21.42 18.58 24.50
CA ASP A 347 22.51 19.56 24.43
C ASP A 347 23.43 19.26 23.21
N ASP A 348 23.75 17.97 22.94
CA ASP A 348 24.46 17.56 21.74
C ASP A 348 23.68 17.96 20.47
N CYS A 349 22.40 17.61 20.43
CA CYS A 349 21.51 17.90 19.31
C CYS A 349 21.49 19.41 18.94
N LEU A 350 21.43 20.28 19.95
CA LEU A 350 21.36 21.74 19.74
C LEU A 350 22.72 22.37 19.40
N SER A 351 23.83 21.71 19.80
CA SER A 351 25.21 22.18 19.51
C SER A 351 25.72 21.80 18.13
N ARG A 352 25.13 20.81 17.47
CA ARG A 352 25.60 20.30 16.18
C ARG A 352 25.59 21.39 15.10
N PRO A 353 26.61 21.49 14.23
CA PRO A 353 26.67 22.45 13.14
C PRO A 353 25.55 22.18 12.11
N GLU A 354 25.25 23.20 11.31
CA GLU A 354 24.37 23.03 10.14
C GLU A 354 25.16 22.42 8.98
N SER A 355 24.54 21.47 8.29
CA SER A 355 25.12 20.72 7.15
C SER A 355 24.90 21.42 5.80
N TRP A 356 24.18 22.54 5.79
CA TRP A 356 23.79 23.25 4.58
C TRP A 356 24.68 24.45 4.31
N GLN A 357 24.88 24.75 3.03
CA GLN A 357 25.49 26.04 2.65
C GLN A 357 24.62 27.19 3.12
N GLU A 358 25.26 28.27 3.54
CA GLU A 358 24.55 29.50 3.85
C GLU A 358 23.91 30.02 2.54
N THR A 359 22.59 30.20 2.58
CA THR A 359 21.89 30.88 1.50
C THR A 359 22.30 32.34 1.59
N GLY A 360 23.19 32.79 0.67
CA GLY A 360 23.47 34.20 0.52
C GLY A 360 22.15 34.93 0.32
N LEU A 361 21.86 35.88 1.19
CA LEU A 361 20.80 36.85 0.98
C LEU A 361 21.14 37.59 -0.33
N VAL A 362 20.40 37.29 -1.41
CA VAL A 362 20.29 38.13 -2.60
C VAL A 362 18.98 38.89 -2.51
#